data_1943f79eeb4e8394ce02bcccf3a3d23a
#
_entry.id   1943f79eeb4e8394ce02bcccf3a3d23a
#
_cell.length_a   1.000
_cell.length_b   1.000
_cell.length_c   1.000
_cell.angle_alpha   90.00
_cell.angle_beta   90.00
_cell.angle_gamma   90.00
#
_symmetry.space_group_name_H-M   'P 1'
#
loop_
_entity.id
_entity.type
_entity.pdbx_description
1 polymer ?
#
loop_
_entity_poly.entity_id
_entity_poly.type
_entity_poly.pdbx_seq_one_letter_code
_entity_poly.pdbx_strand_id
1 'polypeptide(L)'
;MSLKAICITIPKSIRWEDYCKELDAVKDWSQEMNFKVPFLPKDIKVGDRCYLCYCGNIIGWMTISSLGEKSFNCTTTGNDWSGNFISRSGPFHRLDAPIPCKGFRGFRYIEINN
;
A
#
# COMPACT_ATOMS: atom_id res chain seq x y z
N MET A 1 -19.05 -2.44 -13.38
CA MET A 1 -18.19 -1.23 -13.29
C MET A 1 -16.80 -1.60 -12.84
N SER A 2 -15.78 -0.97 -13.43
CA SER A 2 -14.41 -1.12 -12.96
C SER A 2 -14.08 -0.01 -11.97
N LEU A 3 -13.24 -0.33 -11.01
CA LEU A 3 -12.71 0.64 -10.05
C LEU A 3 -11.29 0.99 -10.45
N LYS A 4 -10.98 2.28 -10.54
CA LYS A 4 -9.60 2.72 -10.64
C LYS A 4 -8.93 2.54 -9.29
N ALA A 5 -7.75 1.95 -9.32
CA ALA A 5 -6.98 1.69 -8.13
C ALA A 5 -5.50 1.66 -8.48
N ILE A 6 -4.67 1.62 -7.47
CA ILE A 6 -3.24 1.38 -7.64
C ILE A 6 -2.85 0.09 -6.95
N CYS A 7 -1.72 -0.45 -7.36
CA CYS A 7 -1.13 -1.64 -6.75
C CYS A 7 0.32 -1.33 -6.41
N ILE A 8 0.76 -1.76 -5.25
CA ILE A 8 2.16 -1.69 -4.83
C ILE A 8 2.67 -3.10 -4.53
N THR A 9 3.98 -3.29 -4.63
CA THR A 9 4.60 -4.58 -4.35
C THR A 9 5.29 -4.55 -3.00
N ILE A 10 4.99 -5.53 -2.16
CA ILE A 10 5.65 -5.73 -0.88
C ILE A 10 6.94 -6.50 -1.15
N PRO A 11 8.12 -6.03 -0.67
CA PRO A 11 9.38 -6.74 -0.87
C PRO A 11 9.34 -8.17 -0.34
N LYS A 12 9.90 -9.11 -1.11
CA LYS A 12 9.97 -10.52 -0.72
C LYS A 12 10.81 -10.75 0.54
N SER A 13 11.71 -9.82 0.85
CA SER A 13 12.53 -9.88 2.05
C SER A 13 11.71 -9.69 3.33
N ILE A 14 10.52 -9.13 3.23
CA ILE A 14 9.61 -8.98 4.38
C ILE A 14 8.85 -10.28 4.55
N ARG A 15 8.97 -10.88 5.73
CA ARG A 15 8.23 -12.11 6.05
C ARG A 15 6.75 -11.78 6.21
N TRP A 16 5.91 -12.67 5.70
CA TRP A 16 4.46 -12.47 5.76
C TRP A 16 3.95 -12.29 7.19
N GLU A 17 4.47 -13.09 8.13
CA GLU A 17 4.07 -13.00 9.53
C GLU A 17 4.37 -11.61 10.13
N ASP A 18 5.53 -11.04 9.79
CA ASP A 18 5.92 -9.71 10.27
C ASP A 18 5.05 -8.63 9.64
N TYR A 19 4.73 -8.79 8.35
CA TYR A 19 3.86 -7.84 7.66
C TYR A 19 2.43 -7.89 8.20
N CYS A 20 1.93 -9.07 8.56
CA CYS A 20 0.62 -9.21 9.18
C CYS A 20 0.52 -8.45 10.51
N LYS A 21 1.60 -8.41 11.29
CA LYS A 21 1.64 -7.62 12.52
C LYS A 21 1.48 -6.13 12.24
N GLU A 22 2.13 -5.62 11.18
CA GLU A 22 1.97 -4.24 10.77
C GLU A 22 0.55 -3.96 10.28
N LEU A 23 -0.04 -4.88 9.51
CA LEU A 23 -1.42 -4.75 9.04
C LEU A 23 -2.40 -4.69 10.21
N ASP A 24 -2.18 -5.50 11.24
CA ASP A 24 -3.03 -5.49 12.43
C ASP A 24 -2.89 -4.18 13.21
N ALA A 25 -1.70 -3.58 13.21
CA ALA A 25 -1.47 -2.30 13.90
C ALA A 25 -2.20 -1.13 13.23
N VAL A 26 -2.46 -1.19 11.92
CA VAL A 26 -3.10 -0.10 11.18
C VAL A 26 -4.56 -0.40 10.81
N LYS A 27 -5.21 -1.30 11.54
CA LYS A 27 -6.59 -1.70 11.23
C LYS A 27 -7.62 -0.61 11.48
N ASP A 28 -7.28 0.44 12.20
CA ASP A 28 -8.12 1.62 12.37
C ASP A 28 -7.51 2.83 11.67
N TRP A 29 -8.27 3.93 11.60
CA TRP A 29 -7.87 5.12 10.86
C TRP A 29 -6.89 6.02 11.61
N SER A 30 -6.50 5.67 12.83
CA SER A 30 -5.57 6.47 13.63
C SER A 30 -4.11 6.25 13.23
N GLN A 31 -3.82 5.18 12.48
CA GLN A 31 -2.47 4.84 12.05
C GLN A 31 -2.41 4.64 10.55
N GLU A 32 -1.24 4.89 9.98
CA GLU A 32 -1.01 4.78 8.55
C GLU A 32 0.26 3.98 8.26
N MET A 33 0.22 3.19 7.18
CA MET A 33 1.42 2.61 6.60
C MET A 33 1.85 3.48 5.43
N ASN A 34 3.13 3.85 5.39
CA ASN A 34 3.66 4.73 4.35
C ASN A 34 4.45 3.93 3.32
N PHE A 35 4.27 4.28 2.06
CA PHE A 35 5.01 3.69 0.95
C PHE A 35 5.60 4.81 0.10
N LYS A 36 6.94 4.88 0.05
CA LYS A 36 7.63 5.92 -0.69
C LYS A 36 7.63 5.62 -2.19
N VAL A 37 7.30 6.64 -2.99
CA VAL A 37 7.25 6.53 -4.45
C VAL A 37 8.04 7.67 -5.09
N PRO A 38 8.55 7.49 -6.33
CA PRO A 38 9.30 8.55 -7.01
C PRO A 38 8.41 9.73 -7.43
N PHE A 39 7.13 9.50 -7.65
CA PHE A 39 6.14 10.53 -7.97
C PHE A 39 4.76 10.05 -7.54
N LEU A 40 3.84 10.99 -7.34
CA LEU A 40 2.49 10.65 -6.90
C LEU A 40 1.62 10.18 -8.06
N PRO A 41 0.72 9.20 -7.82
CA PRO A 41 -0.21 8.76 -8.84
C PRO A 41 -1.19 9.87 -9.22
N LYS A 42 -1.54 9.92 -10.50
CA LYS A 42 -2.57 10.84 -11.03
C LYS A 42 -3.93 10.17 -10.94
N ASP A 43 -4.97 10.97 -10.80
CA ASP A 43 -6.37 10.51 -10.77
C ASP A 43 -6.68 9.52 -9.65
N ILE A 44 -5.82 9.45 -8.66
CA ILE A 44 -6.02 8.65 -7.44
C ILE A 44 -6.12 9.62 -6.26
N LYS A 45 -7.05 9.39 -5.39
CA LYS A 45 -7.33 10.27 -4.24
C LYS A 45 -7.58 9.47 -2.98
N VAL A 46 -7.59 10.19 -1.87
CA VAL A 46 -7.95 9.61 -0.58
C VAL A 46 -9.31 8.93 -0.68
N GLY A 47 -9.39 7.71 -0.17
CA GLY A 47 -10.58 6.86 -0.28
C GLY A 47 -10.49 5.80 -1.36
N ASP A 48 -9.59 5.96 -2.33
CA ASP A 48 -9.37 4.95 -3.36
C ASP A 48 -8.62 3.75 -2.79
N ARG A 49 -8.66 2.62 -3.52
CA ARG A 49 -8.03 1.39 -3.05
C ARG A 49 -6.57 1.31 -3.47
N CYS A 50 -5.74 0.79 -2.56
CA CYS A 50 -4.37 0.40 -2.84
C CYS A 50 -4.25 -1.11 -2.67
N TYR A 51 -4.09 -1.82 -3.79
CA TYR A 51 -3.92 -3.28 -3.77
C TYR A 51 -2.48 -3.63 -3.45
N LEU A 52 -2.28 -4.74 -2.77
CA LEU A 52 -0.96 -5.21 -2.34
C LEU A 52 -0.58 -6.47 -3.09
N CYS A 53 0.58 -6.42 -3.76
CA CYS A 53 1.16 -7.56 -4.44
C CYS A 53 2.25 -8.16 -3.56
N TYR A 54 2.18 -9.46 -3.30
CA TYR A 54 3.16 -10.16 -2.49
C TYR A 54 3.44 -11.53 -3.09
N CYS A 55 4.71 -11.83 -3.31
CA CYS A 55 5.16 -13.12 -3.85
C CYS A 55 4.41 -13.55 -5.11
N GLY A 56 4.21 -12.62 -6.05
CA GLY A 56 3.61 -12.91 -7.34
C GLY A 56 2.09 -12.92 -7.37
N ASN A 57 1.43 -12.44 -6.32
CA ASN A 57 -0.03 -12.39 -6.28
C ASN A 57 -0.52 -11.11 -5.62
N ILE A 58 -1.63 -10.58 -6.11
CA ILE A 58 -2.39 -9.55 -5.41
C ILE A 58 -3.19 -10.25 -4.32
N ILE A 59 -2.91 -9.90 -3.08
CA ILE A 59 -3.47 -10.60 -1.91
C ILE A 59 -4.63 -9.87 -1.26
N GLY A 60 -4.76 -8.58 -1.50
CA GLY A 60 -5.81 -7.77 -0.90
C GLY A 60 -5.57 -6.29 -1.11
N TRP A 61 -6.28 -5.46 -0.37
CA TRP A 61 -6.20 -4.01 -0.52
C TRP A 61 -6.43 -3.28 0.80
N MET A 62 -5.94 -2.05 0.84
CA MET A 62 -6.18 -1.10 1.93
C MET A 62 -6.70 0.21 1.34
N THR A 63 -7.29 1.06 2.18
CA THR A 63 -7.77 2.36 1.73
C THR A 63 -6.64 3.39 1.80
N ILE A 64 -6.51 4.20 0.76
CA ILE A 64 -5.56 5.31 0.74
C ILE A 64 -6.05 6.38 1.69
N SER A 65 -5.25 6.71 2.72
CA SER A 65 -5.58 7.69 3.73
C SER A 65 -4.94 9.05 3.47
N SER A 66 -3.79 9.07 2.77
CA SER A 66 -3.19 10.34 2.33
C SER A 66 -2.23 10.12 1.18
N LEU A 67 -2.02 11.18 0.39
CA LEU A 67 -1.10 11.22 -0.73
C LEU A 67 -0.36 12.55 -0.66
N GLY A 68 0.96 12.54 -0.76
CA GLY A 68 1.70 13.80 -0.80
C GLY A 68 3.12 13.68 -0.30
N GLU A 69 3.78 14.82 -0.25
CA GLU A 69 5.11 14.91 0.33
C GLU A 69 5.03 14.84 1.84
N LYS A 70 5.91 14.04 2.43
CA LYS A 70 6.06 13.92 3.86
C LYS A 70 7.53 13.96 4.24
N SER A 71 7.80 14.47 5.43
CA SER A 71 9.13 14.42 6.02
C SER A 71 8.94 14.01 7.49
N PHE A 72 9.62 12.96 7.92
CA PHE A 72 9.50 12.47 9.29
C PHE A 72 10.75 11.71 9.69
N ASN A 73 10.97 11.64 11.01
CA ASN A 73 12.05 10.82 11.58
C ASN A 73 11.49 9.46 11.98
N CYS A 74 12.12 8.41 11.50
CA CYS A 74 11.75 7.06 11.86
C CYS A 74 12.39 6.70 13.20
N THR A 75 11.58 6.56 14.24
CA THR A 75 12.09 6.26 15.59
C THR A 75 12.72 4.88 15.68
N THR A 76 12.31 3.94 14.82
CA THR A 76 12.86 2.59 14.82
C THR A 76 14.28 2.53 14.25
N THR A 77 14.52 3.24 13.15
CA THR A 77 15.81 3.23 12.46
C THR A 77 16.67 4.46 12.78
N GLY A 78 16.07 5.52 13.32
CA GLY A 78 16.74 6.80 13.54
C GLY A 78 16.97 7.61 12.28
N ASN A 79 16.48 7.15 11.12
CA ASN A 79 16.66 7.82 9.84
C ASN A 79 15.56 8.83 9.56
N ASP A 80 15.93 9.91 8.87
CA ASP A 80 14.96 10.87 8.35
C ASP A 80 14.44 10.40 7.02
N TRP A 81 13.12 10.44 6.86
CA TRP A 81 12.44 10.09 5.62
C TRP A 81 11.80 11.32 5.03
N SER A 82 12.00 11.52 3.74
CA SER A 82 11.33 12.61 3.01
C SER A 82 11.06 12.17 1.57
N GLY A 83 10.02 12.74 0.98
CA GLY A 83 9.64 12.46 -0.40
C GLY A 83 8.14 12.30 -0.55
N ASN A 84 7.75 11.71 -1.67
CA ASN A 84 6.35 11.43 -1.97
C ASN A 84 5.94 10.08 -1.37
N PHE A 85 4.81 10.06 -0.67
CA PHE A 85 4.31 8.86 -0.02
C PHE A 85 2.85 8.59 -0.37
N ILE A 86 2.55 7.30 -0.54
CA ILE A 86 1.20 6.78 -0.56
C ILE A 86 0.98 6.19 0.83
N SER A 87 0.07 6.79 1.59
CA SER A 87 -0.24 6.32 2.94
C SER A 87 -1.55 5.58 2.94
N ARG A 88 -1.60 4.47 3.66
CA ARG A 88 -2.74 3.57 3.69
C ARG A 88 -3.16 3.32 5.12
N SER A 89 -4.45 3.22 5.35
CA SER A 89 -5.01 3.01 6.67
C SER A 89 -6.27 2.15 6.59
N GLY A 90 -6.87 1.88 7.74
CA GLY A 90 -8.04 1.05 7.84
C GLY A 90 -7.69 -0.44 7.79
N PRO A 91 -8.68 -1.33 7.82
CA PRO A 91 -8.41 -2.76 7.81
C PRO A 91 -7.88 -3.23 6.46
N PHE A 92 -7.04 -4.26 6.51
CA PHE A 92 -6.63 -4.97 5.31
C PHE A 92 -7.76 -5.88 4.85
N HIS A 93 -8.18 -5.72 3.59
CA HIS A 93 -9.23 -6.53 2.98
C HIS A 93 -8.59 -7.61 2.13
N ARG A 94 -8.56 -8.84 2.63
CA ARG A 94 -7.95 -9.95 1.92
C ARG A 94 -8.87 -10.43 0.81
N LEU A 95 -8.29 -10.73 -0.36
CA LEU A 95 -9.03 -11.32 -1.46
C LEU A 95 -9.30 -12.80 -1.19
N ASP A 96 -10.49 -13.28 -1.54
CA ASP A 96 -10.83 -14.69 -1.43
C ASP A 96 -9.96 -15.54 -2.37
N ALA A 97 -9.70 -15.02 -3.57
CA ALA A 97 -8.84 -15.67 -4.55
C ALA A 97 -7.74 -14.69 -4.96
N PRO A 98 -6.47 -14.97 -4.61
CA PRO A 98 -5.35 -14.13 -5.04
C PRO A 98 -5.28 -14.03 -6.57
N ILE A 99 -4.92 -12.84 -7.05
CA ILE A 99 -4.81 -12.57 -8.49
C ILE A 99 -3.32 -12.60 -8.86
N PRO A 100 -2.90 -13.45 -9.82
CA PRO A 100 -1.51 -13.46 -10.26
C PRO A 100 -1.07 -12.07 -10.74
N CYS A 101 0.08 -11.62 -10.24
CA CYS A 101 0.62 -10.31 -10.58
C CYS A 101 2.13 -10.33 -10.44
N LYS A 102 2.84 -10.00 -11.51
CA LYS A 102 4.28 -9.91 -11.45
C LYS A 102 4.70 -8.70 -10.63
N GLY A 103 5.65 -8.88 -9.72
CA GLY A 103 6.18 -7.79 -8.89
C GLY A 103 6.84 -6.69 -9.73
N PHE A 104 6.84 -5.46 -9.21
CA PHE A 104 7.34 -4.27 -9.88
C PHE A 104 7.82 -3.25 -8.85
N ARG A 105 8.49 -2.21 -9.32
CA ARG A 105 8.92 -1.09 -8.46
C ARG A 105 7.88 0.02 -8.50
N GLY A 106 7.75 0.75 -7.39
CA GLY A 106 6.81 1.87 -7.28
C GLY A 106 5.37 1.38 -7.24
N PHE A 107 4.52 2.00 -8.04
CA PHE A 107 3.12 1.63 -8.10
C PHE A 107 2.68 1.43 -9.55
N ARG A 108 1.58 0.71 -9.74
CA ARG A 108 0.91 0.57 -11.04
C ARG A 108 -0.57 0.86 -10.89
N TYR A 109 -1.14 1.42 -11.95
CA TYR A 109 -2.59 1.57 -12.04
C TYR A 109 -3.19 0.23 -12.40
N ILE A 110 -4.29 -0.13 -11.74
CA ILE A 110 -5.04 -1.33 -12.07
C ILE A 110 -6.52 -1.01 -12.09
N GLU A 111 -7.28 -1.81 -12.84
CA GLU A 111 -8.73 -1.76 -12.84
C GLU A 111 -9.24 -3.11 -12.37
N ILE A 112 -10.14 -3.08 -11.39
CA ILE A 112 -10.77 -4.29 -10.87
C ILE A 112 -12.23 -4.23 -11.26
N ASN A 113 -12.69 -5.25 -11.96
CA ASN A 113 -14.10 -5.40 -12.31
C ASN A 113 -14.85 -6.03 -11.15
N ASN A 114 -15.95 -5.41 -10.79
CA ASN A 114 -16.83 -5.94 -9.76
C ASN A 114 -17.99 -6.70 -10.40
#